data_461a9cd316a461cf12773da2c945c0b5
#
_entry.id   461a9cd316a461cf12773da2c945c0b5
#
_cell.length_a   1.000
_cell.length_b   1.000
_cell.length_c   1.000
_cell.angle_alpha   90.00
_cell.angle_beta   90.00
_cell.angle_gamma   90.00
#
_symmetry.space_group_name_H-M   'P 1'
#
loop_
_entity.id
_entity.type
_entity.pdbx_description
1 polymer ?
#
loop_
_entity_poly.entity_id
_entity_poly.type
_entity_poly.pdbx_seq_one_letter_code
_entity_poly.pdbx_strand_id
1 'polypeptide(L)'
;MKSRLGKAEIIAMAVLTLALVATVVAGGCEKKEVSLAYDSSPEDLVVELRTSGGLPTPWVDGISEFKMYGDGRVIERPGGDERKPMVEGRLTPGEARALLENIRDTGFFRLKGEYANRKIMDGVTQRITVNLKEGKKEVRVYMKDVKEFATAAGFIMGYPLRDSSDYVPDKGYLLVQKSQEAPTDQPAPTEVIALLPPTADLLQAADNRKPIEISGESLVSIMKYESTQKYRGLVVKVDSGQVTVFPLYEPVVR
;
A
#
# COMPACT_ATOMS: atom_id res chain seq x y z
N MET A 1 14.90 -79.65 -3.53
CA MET A 1 13.60 -79.26 -4.16
C MET A 1 13.66 -77.79 -4.53
N LYS A 2 13.77 -77.43 -5.82
CA LYS A 2 13.71 -76.06 -6.31
C LYS A 2 12.30 -75.85 -6.84
N SER A 3 11.46 -75.13 -6.10
CA SER A 3 10.14 -74.71 -6.59
C SER A 3 10.32 -73.63 -7.66
N ARG A 4 9.98 -73.93 -8.92
CA ARG A 4 9.90 -72.95 -9.98
C ARG A 4 8.56 -72.22 -9.83
N LEU A 5 8.57 -70.97 -9.40
CA LEU A 5 7.37 -70.10 -9.48
C LEU A 5 6.86 -70.08 -10.94
N GLY A 6 5.57 -70.34 -11.11
CA GLY A 6 4.94 -70.31 -12.41
C GLY A 6 4.89 -68.92 -13.02
N LYS A 7 5.01 -68.83 -14.37
CA LYS A 7 4.97 -67.57 -15.10
C LYS A 7 3.77 -66.68 -14.73
N ALA A 8 2.66 -67.29 -14.32
CA ALA A 8 1.48 -66.57 -13.89
C ALA A 8 1.67 -65.81 -12.54
N GLU A 9 2.43 -66.35 -11.59
CA GLU A 9 2.71 -65.70 -10.30
C GLU A 9 3.68 -64.53 -10.43
N ILE A 10 4.62 -64.63 -11.37
CA ILE A 10 5.57 -63.54 -11.68
C ILE A 10 4.82 -62.35 -12.32
N ILE A 11 3.88 -62.61 -13.22
CA ILE A 11 3.06 -61.58 -13.86
C ILE A 11 2.13 -60.90 -12.85
N ALA A 12 1.50 -61.70 -11.95
CA ALA A 12 0.62 -61.14 -10.90
C ALA A 12 1.39 -60.26 -9.91
N MET A 13 2.62 -60.61 -9.54
CA MET A 13 3.46 -59.82 -8.66
C MET A 13 3.95 -58.52 -9.34
N ALA A 14 4.25 -58.57 -10.65
CA ALA A 14 4.66 -57.40 -11.42
C ALA A 14 3.52 -56.39 -11.59
N VAL A 15 2.28 -56.88 -11.78
CA VAL A 15 1.08 -55.99 -11.90
C VAL A 15 0.75 -55.36 -10.54
N LEU A 16 0.91 -56.12 -9.43
CA LEU A 16 0.65 -55.58 -8.09
C LEU A 16 1.66 -54.51 -7.68
N THR A 17 2.94 -54.66 -8.03
CA THR A 17 3.98 -53.65 -7.78
C THR A 17 3.76 -52.41 -8.66
N LEU A 18 3.33 -52.56 -9.90
CA LEU A 18 3.05 -51.41 -10.77
C LEU A 18 1.83 -50.59 -10.29
N ALA A 19 0.81 -51.27 -9.76
CA ALA A 19 -0.36 -50.61 -9.16
C ALA A 19 -0.02 -49.86 -7.86
N LEU A 20 0.90 -50.37 -7.04
CA LEU A 20 1.35 -49.72 -5.80
C LEU A 20 2.19 -48.46 -6.09
N VAL A 21 3.01 -48.48 -7.15
CA VAL A 21 3.81 -47.31 -7.56
C VAL A 21 2.92 -46.22 -8.17
N ALA A 22 1.88 -46.58 -8.91
CA ALA A 22 0.93 -45.62 -9.48
C ALA A 22 0.13 -44.87 -8.40
N THR A 23 -0.20 -45.53 -7.26
CA THR A 23 -0.92 -44.87 -6.15
C THR A 23 -0.05 -43.91 -5.35
N VAL A 24 1.27 -44.13 -5.28
CA VAL A 24 2.20 -43.23 -4.57
C VAL A 24 2.49 -41.95 -5.38
N VAL A 25 2.42 -42.02 -6.73
CA VAL A 25 2.66 -40.83 -7.60
C VAL A 25 1.41 -39.95 -7.71
N ALA A 26 0.21 -40.50 -7.43
CA ALA A 26 -1.05 -39.73 -7.40
C ALA A 26 -1.26 -38.95 -6.09
N GLY A 27 -0.39 -39.11 -5.08
CA GLY A 27 -0.29 -38.26 -3.91
C GLY A 27 0.36 -36.92 -4.26
N GLY A 28 -0.16 -36.22 -5.30
CA GLY A 28 0.23 -34.85 -5.59
C GLY A 28 0.04 -34.04 -4.31
N CYS A 29 1.07 -33.30 -3.87
CA CYS A 29 0.93 -32.29 -2.85
C CYS A 29 -0.28 -31.41 -3.23
N GLU A 30 -1.42 -31.67 -2.62
CA GLU A 30 -2.52 -30.73 -2.63
C GLU A 30 -1.95 -29.42 -2.08
N LYS A 31 -1.65 -28.48 -2.98
CA LYS A 31 -1.25 -27.14 -2.58
C LYS A 31 -2.43 -26.61 -1.80
N LYS A 32 -2.32 -26.56 -0.48
CA LYS A 32 -3.33 -25.97 0.39
C LYS A 32 -3.69 -24.62 -0.18
N GLU A 33 -4.90 -24.51 -0.70
CA GLU A 33 -5.38 -23.26 -1.26
C GLU A 33 -5.51 -22.24 -0.13
N VAL A 34 -5.00 -21.01 -0.36
CA VAL A 34 -5.08 -19.94 0.63
C VAL A 34 -6.54 -19.56 0.81
N SER A 35 -7.05 -19.71 2.03
CA SER A 35 -8.38 -19.19 2.38
C SER A 35 -8.37 -17.67 2.33
N LEU A 36 -9.33 -17.10 1.61
CA LEU A 36 -9.49 -15.64 1.48
C LEU A 36 -10.49 -15.06 2.49
N ALA A 37 -10.85 -15.82 3.54
CA ALA A 37 -11.71 -15.35 4.60
C ALA A 37 -11.00 -14.26 5.42
N TYR A 38 -11.68 -13.14 5.66
CA TYR A 38 -11.21 -12.00 6.45
C TYR A 38 -12.30 -11.56 7.43
N ASP A 39 -11.94 -10.72 8.40
CA ASP A 39 -12.89 -10.13 9.34
C ASP A 39 -13.61 -8.94 8.69
N SER A 40 -14.94 -8.90 8.83
CA SER A 40 -15.81 -7.92 8.17
C SER A 40 -16.03 -6.65 8.99
N SER A 41 -15.27 -6.43 10.05
CA SER A 41 -15.34 -5.22 10.84
C SER A 41 -14.86 -3.99 10.05
N PRO A 42 -15.50 -2.82 10.22
CA PRO A 42 -15.05 -1.57 9.60
C PRO A 42 -13.68 -1.08 10.12
N GLU A 43 -13.22 -1.62 11.25
CA GLU A 43 -11.93 -1.30 11.87
C GLU A 43 -10.79 -2.17 11.31
N ASP A 44 -11.13 -3.35 10.76
CA ASP A 44 -10.14 -4.32 10.33
C ASP A 44 -9.61 -4.00 8.93
N LEU A 45 -8.34 -3.62 8.88
CA LEU A 45 -7.63 -3.40 7.62
C LEU A 45 -7.33 -4.74 6.95
N VAL A 46 -7.92 -4.99 5.78
CA VAL A 46 -7.80 -6.24 5.02
C VAL A 46 -6.67 -6.19 4.00
N VAL A 47 -6.61 -5.11 3.21
CA VAL A 47 -5.55 -4.91 2.21
C VAL A 47 -4.95 -3.52 2.37
N GLU A 48 -3.63 -3.43 2.36
CA GLU A 48 -2.90 -2.16 2.29
C GLU A 48 -1.80 -2.24 1.25
N LEU A 49 -1.71 -1.23 0.40
CA LEU A 49 -0.54 -0.91 -0.40
C LEU A 49 0.07 0.39 0.12
N ARG A 50 1.33 0.34 0.53
CA ARG A 50 2.06 1.49 1.07
C ARG A 50 3.37 1.70 0.33
N THR A 51 3.70 2.95 0.06
CA THR A 51 4.98 3.37 -0.51
C THR A 51 5.76 4.17 0.53
N SER A 52 7.06 3.91 0.69
CA SER A 52 7.94 4.61 1.61
C SER A 52 9.33 4.82 1.01
N GLY A 53 10.07 5.81 1.49
CA GLY A 53 11.41 6.15 1.01
C GLY A 53 11.41 7.01 -0.25
N GLY A 54 12.59 7.20 -0.85
CA GLY A 54 12.85 8.17 -1.92
C GLY A 54 13.23 9.54 -1.35
N LEU A 55 13.95 10.35 -2.17
CA LEU A 55 14.27 11.74 -1.79
C LEU A 55 13.05 12.64 -2.05
N PRO A 56 12.78 13.65 -1.25
CA PRO A 56 13.52 14.20 -0.09
C PRO A 56 12.65 14.42 1.16
N THR A 57 11.69 13.59 1.48
CA THR A 57 10.94 13.77 2.73
C THR A 57 11.39 12.77 3.78
N PRO A 58 12.43 13.07 4.57
CA PRO A 58 13.00 12.13 5.56
C PRO A 58 12.08 11.82 6.74
N TRP A 59 10.83 12.26 6.66
CA TRP A 59 9.89 12.28 7.78
C TRP A 59 8.67 11.40 7.58
N VAL A 60 8.46 10.86 6.38
CA VAL A 60 7.27 10.05 6.07
C VAL A 60 7.67 8.58 6.02
N ASP A 61 7.26 7.79 7.01
CA ASP A 61 7.47 6.33 7.04
C ASP A 61 6.52 5.59 6.08
N GLY A 62 6.18 6.25 5.01
CA GLY A 62 5.39 5.72 3.93
C GLY A 62 3.97 6.29 3.87
N ILE A 63 3.48 6.34 2.66
CA ILE A 63 2.13 6.81 2.34
C ILE A 63 1.32 5.58 1.94
N SER A 64 0.16 5.39 2.57
CA SER A 64 -0.79 4.38 2.10
C SER A 64 -1.42 4.87 0.81
N GLU A 65 -1.15 4.15 -0.28
CA GLU A 65 -1.75 4.42 -1.58
C GLU A 65 -3.16 3.85 -1.68
N PHE A 66 -3.40 2.75 -0.94
CA PHE A 66 -4.66 2.04 -0.94
C PHE A 66 -4.86 1.34 0.40
N LYS A 67 -6.08 1.42 0.94
CA LYS A 67 -6.55 0.69 2.12
C LYS A 67 -7.94 0.12 1.84
N MET A 68 -8.14 -1.16 2.07
CA MET A 68 -9.46 -1.80 2.08
C MET A 68 -9.75 -2.36 3.46
N TYR A 69 -10.90 -2.02 4.01
CA TYR A 69 -11.36 -2.47 5.33
C TYR A 69 -12.36 -3.62 5.21
N GLY A 70 -12.62 -4.32 6.33
CA GLY A 70 -13.46 -5.51 6.36
C GLY A 70 -14.91 -5.30 5.94
N ASP A 71 -15.44 -4.10 6.13
CA ASP A 71 -16.79 -3.71 5.68
C ASP A 71 -16.85 -3.32 4.19
N GLY A 72 -15.74 -3.45 3.46
CA GLY A 72 -15.61 -3.09 2.05
C GLY A 72 -15.27 -1.62 1.82
N ARG A 73 -15.12 -0.80 2.86
CA ARG A 73 -14.67 0.58 2.71
C ARG A 73 -13.26 0.61 2.13
N VAL A 74 -13.05 1.45 1.12
CA VAL A 74 -11.76 1.67 0.48
C VAL A 74 -11.39 3.13 0.58
N ILE A 75 -10.14 3.39 0.92
CA ILE A 75 -9.51 4.72 0.83
C ILE A 75 -8.32 4.55 -0.11
N GLU A 76 -8.30 5.30 -1.19
CA GLU A 76 -7.23 5.20 -2.19
C GLU A 76 -6.76 6.57 -2.67
N ARG A 77 -5.56 6.57 -3.24
CA ARG A 77 -4.96 7.73 -3.89
C ARG A 77 -5.15 7.63 -5.40
N PRO A 78 -5.98 8.50 -6.01
CA PRO A 78 -6.30 8.41 -7.43
C PRO A 78 -5.04 8.52 -8.31
N GLY A 79 -4.74 7.43 -9.04
CA GLY A 79 -3.61 7.37 -9.97
C GLY A 79 -2.23 7.45 -9.33
N GLY A 80 -2.11 7.25 -8.01
CA GLY A 80 -0.84 7.31 -7.29
C GLY A 80 -0.21 8.71 -7.21
N ASP A 81 -0.93 9.78 -7.55
CA ASP A 81 -0.44 11.17 -7.47
C ASP A 81 -0.53 11.67 -6.03
N GLU A 82 0.60 11.78 -5.35
CA GLU A 82 0.71 12.19 -3.96
C GLU A 82 0.14 13.58 -3.65
N ARG A 83 -0.05 14.43 -4.67
CA ARG A 83 -0.62 15.79 -4.52
C ARG A 83 -2.14 15.77 -4.49
N LYS A 84 -2.76 14.74 -5.07
CA LYS A 84 -4.22 14.64 -5.10
C LYS A 84 -4.78 14.23 -3.74
N PRO A 85 -5.95 14.77 -3.37
CA PRO A 85 -6.70 14.24 -2.23
C PRO A 85 -6.95 12.73 -2.40
N MET A 86 -6.97 12.02 -1.28
CA MET A 86 -7.45 10.64 -1.27
C MET A 86 -8.96 10.63 -1.47
N VAL A 87 -9.45 9.55 -2.04
CA VAL A 87 -10.88 9.31 -2.19
C VAL A 87 -11.32 8.12 -1.36
N GLU A 88 -12.57 8.15 -0.94
CA GLU A 88 -13.22 7.06 -0.23
C GLU A 88 -14.40 6.53 -1.05
N GLY A 89 -14.55 5.23 -1.07
CA GLY A 89 -15.67 4.53 -1.66
C GLY A 89 -15.88 3.18 -1.00
N ARG A 90 -16.72 2.34 -1.60
CA ARG A 90 -17.05 1.04 -1.02
C ARG A 90 -17.14 -0.04 -2.09
N LEU A 91 -16.51 -1.17 -1.83
CA LEU A 91 -16.65 -2.39 -2.59
C LEU A 91 -17.79 -3.24 -2.00
N THR A 92 -18.54 -3.87 -2.85
CA THR A 92 -19.45 -4.96 -2.44
C THR A 92 -18.62 -6.16 -1.94
N PRO A 93 -19.21 -7.06 -1.15
CA PRO A 93 -18.52 -8.29 -0.72
C PRO A 93 -17.99 -9.13 -1.89
N GLY A 94 -18.70 -9.13 -3.03
CA GLY A 94 -18.25 -9.81 -4.26
C GLY A 94 -17.02 -9.14 -4.87
N GLU A 95 -16.99 -7.81 -4.94
CA GLU A 95 -15.84 -7.04 -5.47
C GLU A 95 -14.61 -7.16 -4.56
N ALA A 96 -14.80 -7.06 -3.23
CA ALA A 96 -13.71 -7.25 -2.27
C ALA A 96 -13.10 -8.66 -2.39
N ARG A 97 -13.96 -9.68 -2.55
CA ARG A 97 -13.51 -11.04 -2.80
C ARG A 97 -12.76 -11.16 -4.12
N ALA A 98 -13.27 -10.58 -5.21
CA ALA A 98 -12.62 -10.60 -6.52
C ALA A 98 -11.24 -9.94 -6.48
N LEU A 99 -11.07 -8.82 -5.73
CA LEU A 99 -9.76 -8.21 -5.52
C LEU A 99 -8.79 -9.18 -4.83
N LEU A 100 -9.21 -9.85 -3.76
CA LEU A 100 -8.38 -10.84 -3.06
C LEU A 100 -8.04 -12.05 -3.94
N GLU A 101 -8.97 -12.52 -4.77
CA GLU A 101 -8.74 -13.58 -5.75
C GLU A 101 -7.70 -13.15 -6.79
N ASN A 102 -7.82 -11.95 -7.34
CA ASN A 102 -6.82 -11.38 -8.26
C ASN A 102 -5.43 -11.33 -7.61
N ILE A 103 -5.32 -10.86 -6.36
CA ILE A 103 -4.04 -10.85 -5.62
C ILE A 103 -3.50 -12.27 -5.44
N ARG A 104 -4.34 -13.25 -5.06
CA ARG A 104 -3.97 -14.66 -4.90
C ARG A 104 -3.42 -15.22 -6.21
N ASP A 105 -4.11 -14.98 -7.30
CA ASP A 105 -3.83 -15.58 -8.61
C ASP A 105 -2.53 -15.05 -9.24
N THR A 106 -2.04 -13.87 -8.82
CA THR A 106 -0.68 -13.43 -9.15
C THR A 106 0.42 -14.32 -8.57
N GLY A 107 0.12 -15.10 -7.55
CA GLY A 107 1.11 -15.84 -6.76
C GLY A 107 1.69 -15.07 -5.58
N PHE A 108 1.12 -13.90 -5.24
CA PHE A 108 1.57 -13.04 -4.14
C PHE A 108 1.78 -13.78 -2.82
N PHE A 109 0.87 -14.68 -2.45
CA PHE A 109 0.95 -15.41 -1.18
C PHE A 109 2.16 -16.36 -1.09
N ARG A 110 2.79 -16.72 -2.22
CA ARG A 110 4.01 -17.56 -2.27
C ARG A 110 5.30 -16.77 -2.18
N LEU A 111 5.23 -15.44 -2.30
CA LEU A 111 6.42 -14.58 -2.22
C LEU A 111 7.06 -14.64 -0.83
N LYS A 112 8.37 -14.41 -0.76
CA LYS A 112 9.08 -14.16 0.50
C LYS A 112 8.64 -12.80 1.07
N GLY A 113 8.86 -12.60 2.37
CA GLY A 113 8.47 -11.34 3.03
C GLY A 113 9.26 -10.12 2.55
N GLU A 114 10.46 -10.31 1.98
CA GLU A 114 11.31 -9.19 1.56
C GLU A 114 12.09 -9.49 0.28
N TYR A 115 12.17 -8.47 -0.58
CA TYR A 115 13.01 -8.41 -1.78
C TYR A 115 13.70 -7.06 -1.84
N ALA A 116 15.02 -7.01 -1.79
CA ALA A 116 15.78 -5.76 -1.78
C ALA A 116 16.91 -5.75 -2.81
N ASN A 117 17.08 -4.62 -3.48
CA ASN A 117 18.28 -4.29 -4.25
C ASN A 117 19.19 -3.39 -3.39
N ARG A 118 20.08 -4.00 -2.61
CA ARG A 118 20.97 -3.30 -1.68
C ARG A 118 22.07 -2.46 -2.35
N LYS A 119 22.14 -2.48 -3.69
CA LYS A 119 23.10 -1.64 -4.44
C LYS A 119 22.57 -0.21 -4.67
N ILE A 120 21.29 0.01 -4.47
CA ILE A 120 20.64 1.31 -4.61
C ILE A 120 20.44 1.89 -3.22
N MET A 121 20.89 3.13 -3.02
CA MET A 121 20.63 3.91 -1.82
C MET A 121 19.50 4.90 -2.10
N ASP A 122 18.77 5.30 -1.07
CA ASP A 122 17.69 6.30 -1.14
C ASP A 122 16.55 5.97 -2.13
N GLY A 123 16.31 4.68 -2.34
CA GLY A 123 15.25 4.19 -3.21
C GLY A 123 13.89 4.05 -2.52
N VAL A 124 12.89 3.72 -3.30
CA VAL A 124 11.51 3.52 -2.85
C VAL A 124 11.28 2.08 -2.40
N THR A 125 10.61 1.91 -1.27
CA THR A 125 10.07 0.64 -0.79
C THR A 125 8.57 0.62 -0.99
N GLN A 126 8.08 -0.41 -1.65
CA GLN A 126 6.66 -0.72 -1.69
C GLN A 126 6.34 -1.90 -0.78
N ARG A 127 5.21 -1.85 -0.11
CA ARG A 127 4.74 -2.90 0.78
C ARG A 127 3.27 -3.20 0.51
N ILE A 128 2.97 -4.48 0.29
CA ILE A 128 1.59 -4.97 0.29
C ILE A 128 1.39 -5.81 1.54
N THR A 129 0.33 -5.50 2.26
CA THR A 129 -0.14 -6.25 3.42
C THR A 129 -1.54 -6.79 3.12
N VAL A 130 -1.76 -8.08 3.37
CA VAL A 130 -3.09 -8.71 3.30
C VAL A 130 -3.33 -9.44 4.62
N ASN A 131 -4.39 -9.07 5.33
CA ASN A 131 -4.80 -9.67 6.60
C ASN A 131 -6.01 -10.58 6.35
N LEU A 132 -5.81 -11.87 6.57
CA LEU A 132 -6.85 -12.90 6.45
C LEU A 132 -7.04 -13.59 7.80
N LYS A 133 -8.15 -14.30 8.01
CA LYS A 133 -8.39 -15.06 9.25
C LYS A 133 -7.31 -16.09 9.55
N GLU A 134 -6.69 -16.66 8.52
CA GLU A 134 -5.60 -17.63 8.68
C GLU A 134 -4.24 -16.97 9.00
N GLY A 135 -4.14 -15.65 8.92
CA GLY A 135 -2.95 -14.89 9.24
C GLY A 135 -2.65 -13.74 8.27
N LYS A 136 -1.62 -12.98 8.63
CA LYS A 136 -1.13 -11.83 7.87
C LYS A 136 -0.09 -12.26 6.84
N LYS A 137 -0.23 -11.79 5.61
CA LYS A 137 0.81 -11.81 4.58
C LYS A 137 1.31 -10.41 4.32
N GLU A 138 2.61 -10.22 4.48
CA GLU A 138 3.29 -8.96 4.15
C GLU A 138 4.46 -9.24 3.22
N VAL A 139 4.59 -8.46 2.17
CA VAL A 139 5.71 -8.49 1.23
C VAL A 139 6.22 -7.07 1.02
N ARG A 140 7.53 -6.88 1.19
CA ARG A 140 8.25 -5.62 0.96
C ARG A 140 9.18 -5.76 -0.23
N VAL A 141 9.16 -4.78 -1.10
CA VAL A 141 10.02 -4.73 -2.28
C VAL A 141 10.74 -3.38 -2.32
N TYR A 142 12.07 -3.42 -2.20
CA TYR A 142 12.94 -2.25 -2.28
C TYR A 142 13.72 -2.26 -3.59
N MET A 143 13.40 -1.35 -4.51
CA MET A 143 14.12 -1.12 -5.77
C MET A 143 14.48 -2.41 -6.54
N LYS A 144 13.56 -3.38 -6.56
CA LYS A 144 13.72 -4.67 -7.22
C LYS A 144 12.47 -5.00 -8.01
N ASP A 145 12.65 -5.56 -9.20
CA ASP A 145 11.53 -6.08 -9.97
C ASP A 145 11.14 -7.47 -9.44
N VAL A 146 9.87 -7.59 -9.02
CA VAL A 146 9.22 -8.84 -8.59
C VAL A 146 7.86 -8.88 -9.27
N LYS A 147 7.77 -9.64 -10.37
CA LYS A 147 6.62 -9.64 -11.27
C LYS A 147 5.28 -9.87 -10.55
N GLU A 148 5.23 -10.88 -9.68
CA GLU A 148 4.01 -11.22 -8.93
C GLU A 148 3.57 -10.09 -8.01
N PHE A 149 4.54 -9.41 -7.38
CA PHE A 149 4.27 -8.23 -6.54
C PHE A 149 3.76 -7.06 -7.38
N ALA A 150 4.45 -6.74 -8.47
CA ALA A 150 4.07 -5.63 -9.35
C ALA A 150 2.67 -5.85 -9.96
N THR A 151 2.34 -7.10 -10.33
CA THR A 151 1.02 -7.43 -10.84
C THR A 151 -0.05 -7.29 -9.74
N ALA A 152 0.21 -7.73 -8.50
CA ALA A 152 -0.70 -7.55 -7.37
C ALA A 152 -0.92 -6.06 -7.05
N ALA A 153 0.15 -5.25 -7.02
CA ALA A 153 0.07 -3.80 -6.85
C ALA A 153 -0.77 -3.15 -7.96
N GLY A 154 -0.58 -3.59 -9.21
CA GLY A 154 -1.38 -3.14 -10.36
C GLY A 154 -2.87 -3.42 -10.20
N PHE A 155 -3.27 -4.60 -9.72
CA PHE A 155 -4.67 -4.91 -9.42
C PHE A 155 -5.23 -4.06 -8.29
N ILE A 156 -4.45 -3.80 -7.25
CA ILE A 156 -4.86 -2.97 -6.11
C ILE A 156 -5.09 -1.52 -6.58
N MET A 157 -4.10 -0.91 -7.26
CA MET A 157 -4.18 0.49 -7.71
C MET A 157 -5.13 0.72 -8.87
N GLY A 158 -5.39 -0.30 -9.68
CA GLY A 158 -6.27 -0.24 -10.85
C GLY A 158 -7.70 -0.72 -10.57
N TYR A 159 -8.03 -1.06 -9.32
CA TYR A 159 -9.37 -1.53 -9.01
C TYR A 159 -10.39 -0.38 -9.14
N PRO A 160 -11.48 -0.55 -9.92
CA PRO A 160 -12.40 0.53 -10.17
C PRO A 160 -13.25 0.81 -8.92
N LEU A 161 -13.00 1.94 -8.27
CA LEU A 161 -13.81 2.41 -7.16
C LEU A 161 -14.97 3.26 -7.71
N ARG A 162 -16.19 2.75 -7.58
CA ARG A 162 -17.41 3.45 -8.02
C ARG A 162 -17.91 4.36 -6.90
N ASP A 163 -18.60 5.43 -7.30
CA ASP A 163 -19.27 6.37 -6.38
C ASP A 163 -18.34 6.88 -5.26
N SER A 164 -17.08 7.15 -5.63
CA SER A 164 -16.09 7.68 -4.69
C SER A 164 -16.28 9.18 -4.45
N SER A 165 -16.02 9.61 -3.22
CA SER A 165 -15.97 11.01 -2.80
C SER A 165 -14.60 11.32 -2.17
N ASP A 166 -14.31 12.60 -1.95
CA ASP A 166 -13.11 12.99 -1.23
C ASP A 166 -13.10 12.35 0.17
N TYR A 167 -12.01 11.70 0.52
CA TYR A 167 -11.80 11.20 1.87
C TYR A 167 -11.40 12.38 2.78
N VAL A 168 -12.25 12.68 3.75
CA VAL A 168 -11.99 13.69 4.78
C VAL A 168 -11.66 12.97 6.10
N PRO A 169 -10.38 12.92 6.52
CA PRO A 169 -10.02 12.33 7.81
C PRO A 169 -10.46 13.25 8.96
N ASP A 170 -10.55 12.71 10.18
CA ASP A 170 -10.81 13.54 11.37
C ASP A 170 -9.72 14.59 11.56
N LYS A 171 -8.48 14.22 11.25
CA LYS A 171 -7.29 15.05 11.39
C LYS A 171 -6.38 14.92 10.18
N GLY A 172 -5.79 16.05 9.80
CA GLY A 172 -4.69 16.12 8.85
C GLY A 172 -3.43 16.65 9.51
N TYR A 173 -2.34 16.59 8.78
CA TYR A 173 -1.03 17.03 9.27
C TYR A 173 -0.33 17.90 8.24
N LEU A 174 0.44 18.88 8.72
CA LEU A 174 1.32 19.71 7.90
C LEU A 174 2.77 19.48 8.32
N LEU A 175 3.59 19.01 7.39
CA LEU A 175 5.03 19.04 7.55
C LEU A 175 5.55 20.39 7.08
N VAL A 176 6.29 21.11 7.92
CA VAL A 176 6.81 22.44 7.62
C VAL A 176 8.33 22.40 7.55
N GLN A 177 8.88 22.97 6.49
CA GLN A 177 10.33 23.09 6.29
C GLN A 177 10.72 24.52 5.97
N LYS A 178 11.85 25.01 6.51
CA LYS A 178 12.42 26.29 6.07
C LYS A 178 12.90 26.16 4.63
N SER A 179 12.40 27.03 3.77
CA SER A 179 12.85 27.08 2.38
C SER A 179 14.08 27.98 2.29
N GLN A 180 15.16 27.48 1.68
CA GLN A 180 16.34 28.30 1.36
C GLN A 180 16.23 28.98 0.01
N GLU A 181 15.45 28.41 -0.91
CA GLU A 181 15.17 28.98 -2.23
C GLU A 181 13.66 28.92 -2.47
N ALA A 182 13.06 30.03 -2.83
CA ALA A 182 11.67 30.05 -3.23
C ALA A 182 11.51 29.28 -4.55
N PRO A 183 10.63 28.29 -4.62
CA PRO A 183 10.03 27.97 -5.90
C PRO A 183 9.40 29.26 -6.42
N THR A 184 9.81 29.69 -7.59
CA THR A 184 9.67 31.05 -8.11
C THR A 184 8.23 31.46 -8.44
N ASP A 185 7.25 30.65 -8.17
CA ASP A 185 5.91 30.85 -8.71
C ASP A 185 4.87 31.03 -7.59
N GLN A 186 4.16 32.08 -7.71
CA GLN A 186 2.94 32.57 -7.06
C GLN A 186 2.70 32.17 -5.59
N PRO A 187 2.59 33.13 -4.69
CA PRO A 187 2.17 32.88 -3.32
C PRO A 187 0.78 32.19 -3.33
N ALA A 188 0.57 31.28 -2.37
CA ALA A 188 -0.74 30.66 -2.20
C ALA A 188 -1.83 31.73 -2.04
N PRO A 189 -3.03 31.51 -2.61
CA PRO A 189 -4.17 32.44 -2.45
C PRO A 189 -4.52 32.67 -0.98
N THR A 190 -5.06 33.82 -0.68
CA THR A 190 -5.42 34.22 0.70
C THR A 190 -6.35 33.22 1.36
N GLU A 191 -7.29 32.63 0.60
CA GLU A 191 -8.23 31.62 1.09
C GLU A 191 -7.53 30.32 1.50
N VAL A 192 -6.44 29.93 0.83
CA VAL A 192 -5.64 28.76 1.20
C VAL A 192 -4.74 29.06 2.41
N ILE A 193 -4.16 30.28 2.44
CA ILE A 193 -3.36 30.72 3.58
C ILE A 193 -4.21 30.78 4.86
N ALA A 194 -5.48 31.19 4.76
CA ALA A 194 -6.40 31.24 5.88
C ALA A 194 -6.72 29.86 6.50
N LEU A 195 -6.43 28.76 5.79
CA LEU A 195 -6.57 27.39 6.30
C LEU A 195 -5.34 26.91 7.09
N LEU A 196 -4.25 27.66 6.99
CA LEU A 196 -2.99 27.32 7.66
C LEU A 196 -2.98 27.84 9.11
N PRO A 197 -2.25 27.18 10.01
CA PRO A 197 -1.96 27.72 11.33
C PRO A 197 -1.26 29.09 11.27
N PRO A 198 -1.27 29.85 12.37
CA PRO A 198 -0.52 31.11 12.47
C PRO A 198 0.95 30.96 12.06
N THR A 199 1.52 31.97 11.44
CA THR A 199 2.91 32.00 10.96
C THR A 199 3.91 31.60 12.04
N ALA A 200 3.69 32.02 13.30
CA ALA A 200 4.55 31.67 14.42
C ALA A 200 4.59 30.15 14.67
N ASP A 201 3.44 29.47 14.56
CA ASP A 201 3.33 28.01 14.74
C ASP A 201 4.00 27.28 13.60
N LEU A 202 3.89 27.78 12.36
CA LEU A 202 4.60 27.23 11.20
C LEU A 202 6.13 27.32 11.39
N LEU A 203 6.63 28.46 11.85
CA LEU A 203 8.06 28.64 12.14
C LEU A 203 8.54 27.69 13.25
N GLN A 204 7.78 27.60 14.33
CA GLN A 204 8.10 26.69 15.44
C GLN A 204 8.12 25.23 14.98
N ALA A 205 7.17 24.83 14.14
CA ALA A 205 7.10 23.48 13.58
C ALA A 205 8.30 23.19 12.69
N ALA A 206 8.70 24.15 11.85
CA ALA A 206 9.89 24.02 11.00
C ALA A 206 11.17 23.87 11.82
N ASP A 207 11.31 24.64 12.92
CA ASP A 207 12.46 24.57 13.82
C ASP A 207 12.52 23.26 14.59
N ASN A 208 11.38 22.82 15.11
CA ASN A 208 11.27 21.59 15.88
C ASN A 208 11.17 20.33 15.02
N ARG A 209 11.00 20.48 13.71
CA ARG A 209 10.80 19.39 12.76
C ARG A 209 9.63 18.47 13.18
N LYS A 210 8.55 19.06 13.66
CA LYS A 210 7.34 18.33 14.09
C LYS A 210 6.17 18.69 13.18
N PRO A 211 5.33 17.71 12.79
CA PRO A 211 4.13 18.03 12.05
C PRO A 211 3.13 18.80 12.93
N ILE A 212 2.37 19.69 12.30
CA ILE A 212 1.24 20.37 12.93
C ILE A 212 -0.04 19.64 12.56
N GLU A 213 -0.92 19.45 13.54
CA GLU A 213 -2.26 18.92 13.32
C GLU A 213 -3.20 20.02 12.81
N ILE A 214 -4.01 19.69 11.79
CA ILE A 214 -5.05 20.54 11.24
C ILE A 214 -6.35 19.74 11.09
N SER A 215 -7.47 20.40 10.80
CA SER A 215 -8.72 19.69 10.48
C SER A 215 -8.59 18.93 9.15
N GLY A 216 -9.31 17.83 9.03
CA GLY A 216 -9.35 17.06 7.77
C GLY A 216 -9.90 17.87 6.60
N GLU A 217 -10.88 18.73 6.83
CA GLU A 217 -11.44 19.62 5.82
C GLU A 217 -10.38 20.61 5.28
N SER A 218 -9.61 21.22 6.18
CA SER A 218 -8.49 22.09 5.80
C SER A 218 -7.44 21.32 5.00
N LEU A 219 -7.10 20.10 5.44
CA LEU A 219 -6.16 19.23 4.71
C LEU A 219 -6.60 19.00 3.27
N VAL A 220 -7.85 18.54 3.07
CA VAL A 220 -8.40 18.24 1.73
C VAL A 220 -8.41 19.48 0.85
N SER A 221 -8.80 20.64 1.40
CA SER A 221 -8.81 21.92 0.68
C SER A 221 -7.41 22.35 0.24
N ILE A 222 -6.42 22.21 1.13
CA ILE A 222 -5.00 22.50 0.82
C ILE A 222 -4.49 21.56 -0.27
N MET A 223 -4.77 20.26 -0.17
CA MET A 223 -4.34 19.28 -1.17
C MET A 223 -5.00 19.50 -2.54
N LYS A 224 -6.27 19.87 -2.59
CA LYS A 224 -6.92 20.25 -3.85
C LYS A 224 -6.18 21.40 -4.53
N TYR A 225 -5.81 22.43 -3.79
CA TYR A 225 -5.01 23.51 -4.34
C TYR A 225 -3.63 23.02 -4.78
N GLU A 226 -2.91 22.27 -3.93
CA GLU A 226 -1.58 21.73 -4.25
C GLU A 226 -1.59 20.90 -5.55
N SER A 227 -2.64 20.12 -5.77
CA SER A 227 -2.78 19.27 -6.97
C SER A 227 -2.82 20.06 -8.28
N THR A 228 -3.16 21.36 -8.22
CA THR A 228 -3.15 22.27 -9.38
C THR A 228 -1.78 22.91 -9.62
N GLN A 229 -0.84 22.79 -8.65
CA GLN A 229 0.47 23.43 -8.74
C GLN A 229 1.47 22.56 -9.49
N LYS A 230 2.47 23.19 -10.09
CA LYS A 230 3.57 22.53 -10.79
C LYS A 230 4.51 21.80 -9.82
N TYR A 231 4.72 22.39 -8.64
CA TYR A 231 5.62 21.88 -7.62
C TYR A 231 4.85 21.39 -6.39
N ARG A 232 5.43 20.47 -5.66
CA ARG A 232 4.89 19.95 -4.41
C ARG A 232 5.20 20.91 -3.26
N GLY A 233 4.22 21.07 -2.36
CA GLY A 233 4.32 21.94 -1.19
C GLY A 233 3.88 23.38 -1.46
N LEU A 234 3.32 23.99 -0.44
CA LEU A 234 2.89 25.38 -0.45
C LEU A 234 4.00 26.27 0.11
N VAL A 235 4.41 27.27 -0.66
CA VAL A 235 5.35 28.27 -0.16
C VAL A 235 4.58 29.39 0.54
N VAL A 236 4.91 29.61 1.81
CA VAL A 236 4.30 30.62 2.66
C VAL A 236 5.38 31.62 3.07
N LYS A 237 5.12 32.91 2.81
CA LYS A 237 5.98 34.00 3.29
C LYS A 237 5.74 34.20 4.78
N VAL A 238 6.82 34.30 5.53
CA VAL A 238 6.85 34.56 6.97
C VAL A 238 7.78 35.73 7.25
N ASP A 239 7.67 36.38 8.41
CA ASP A 239 8.44 37.59 8.72
C ASP A 239 9.96 37.41 8.58
N SER A 240 10.47 36.21 8.83
CA SER A 240 11.90 35.88 8.77
C SER A 240 12.35 35.16 7.50
N GLY A 241 11.47 35.07 6.46
CA GLY A 241 11.81 34.37 5.22
C GLY A 241 10.64 33.63 4.60
N GLN A 242 10.84 32.36 4.29
CA GLN A 242 9.80 31.51 3.69
C GLN A 242 9.84 30.11 4.31
N VAL A 243 8.67 29.49 4.40
CA VAL A 243 8.51 28.07 4.74
C VAL A 243 7.78 27.36 3.60
N THR A 244 8.09 26.08 3.42
CA THR A 244 7.34 25.18 2.54
C THR A 244 6.52 24.25 3.41
N VAL A 245 5.23 24.15 3.13
CA VAL A 245 4.25 23.36 3.87
C VAL A 245 3.80 22.20 2.99
N PHE A 246 3.89 20.97 3.51
CA PHE A 246 3.48 19.74 2.84
C PHE A 246 2.29 19.12 3.58
N PRO A 247 1.10 19.02 2.95
CA PRO A 247 -0.05 18.38 3.58
C PRO A 247 0.12 16.85 3.61
N LEU A 248 -0.28 16.23 4.72
CA LEU A 248 -0.16 14.78 4.95
C LEU A 248 -1.42 14.22 5.61
N TYR A 249 -1.88 13.04 5.16
CA TYR A 249 -3.00 12.33 5.78
C TYR A 249 -2.63 11.60 7.08
N GLU A 250 -1.39 11.18 7.20
CA GLU A 250 -0.90 10.41 8.36
C GLU A 250 0.23 11.16 9.06
N PRO A 251 0.34 11.04 10.39
CA PRO A 251 1.44 11.66 11.11
C PRO A 251 2.75 11.02 10.69
N VAL A 252 3.79 11.84 10.72
CA VAL A 252 5.16 11.36 10.51
C VAL A 252 5.58 10.54 11.73
N VAL A 253 5.75 9.25 11.54
CA VAL A 253 6.29 8.36 12.57
C VAL A 253 7.81 8.30 12.37
N ARG A 254 8.57 8.56 13.42
CA ARG A 254 10.04 8.39 13.46
C ARG A 254 10.43 7.04 13.99
#